data_4fa727db86642967f95eaa17f92ba4de
#
_entry.id   4fa727db86642967f95eaa17f92ba4de
#
_cell.length_a   1.000
_cell.length_b   1.000
_cell.length_c   1.000
_cell.angle_alpha   90.00
_cell.angle_beta   90.00
_cell.angle_gamma   90.00
#
_symmetry.space_group_name_H-M   'P 1'
#
loop_
_entity.id
_entity.type
_entity.pdbx_description
1 polymer ?
#
loop_
_entity_poly.entity_id
_entity_poly.type
_entity_poly.pdbx_seq_one_letter_code
_entity_poly.pdbx_strand_id
1 'polypeptide(L)'
;FLCRANELYVSPGLAVATPALQAAAARGVKLSGDIDLFARYAKAPIIAITGSNAKSTVTTLVGEMAKAAGKRVAVGGNLGLPALDLLADDVELYVVELSSFQLETTDSLNAEVAICLNVSEDHMDRYADMQAYHLAKHRIFRGARQVVMNRDDALSRPLVADQLPCWSFGLGKP
;
A
#
# COMPACT_ATOMS: atom_id res chain seq x y z
N PHE A 1 2.98 28.46 -8.31
CA PHE A 1 4.27 27.76 -8.15
C PHE A 1 4.09 26.26 -8.41
N LEU A 2 3.22 25.55 -7.70
CA LEU A 2 3.01 24.10 -7.82
C LEU A 2 2.68 23.64 -9.25
N CYS A 3 1.92 24.42 -9.99
CA CYS A 3 1.50 24.12 -11.38
C CYS A 3 2.64 24.16 -12.43
N ARG A 4 3.88 24.45 -12.02
CA ARG A 4 5.06 24.43 -12.91
C ARG A 4 5.94 23.19 -12.71
N ALA A 5 5.63 22.36 -11.71
CA ALA A 5 6.31 21.10 -11.47
C ALA A 5 5.81 20.03 -12.45
N ASN A 6 6.63 19.06 -12.77
CA ASN A 6 6.20 17.86 -13.49
C ASN A 6 5.58 16.83 -12.54
N GLU A 7 6.06 16.78 -11.31
CA GLU A 7 5.62 15.87 -10.27
C GLU A 7 5.73 16.55 -8.90
N LEU A 8 4.77 16.27 -8.01
CA LEU A 8 4.74 16.70 -6.61
C LEU A 8 4.69 15.47 -5.70
N TYR A 9 5.61 15.42 -4.75
CA TYR A 9 5.58 14.42 -3.69
C TYR A 9 4.78 14.97 -2.52
N VAL A 10 3.68 14.29 -2.23
CA VAL A 10 2.66 14.71 -1.25
C VAL A 10 2.79 13.85 0.00
N SER A 11 2.93 14.49 1.16
CA SER A 11 2.89 13.79 2.44
C SER A 11 1.51 13.14 2.65
N PRO A 12 1.43 11.91 3.19
CA PRO A 12 0.16 11.24 3.50
C PRO A 12 -0.77 12.03 4.41
N GLY A 13 -0.19 12.91 5.27
CA GLY A 13 -0.96 13.81 6.14
C GLY A 13 -1.72 14.91 5.39
N LEU A 14 -1.37 15.19 4.13
CA LEU A 14 -2.04 16.21 3.32
C LEU A 14 -3.06 15.55 2.39
N ALA A 15 -4.33 15.96 2.52
CA ALA A 15 -5.39 15.40 1.68
C ALA A 15 -5.17 15.75 0.20
N VAL A 16 -5.24 14.75 -0.68
CA VAL A 16 -5.15 14.92 -2.15
C VAL A 16 -6.24 15.88 -2.65
N ALA A 17 -7.39 15.95 -1.97
CA ALA A 17 -8.48 16.87 -2.23
C ALA A 17 -8.15 18.36 -1.93
N THR A 18 -6.98 18.67 -1.38
CA THR A 18 -6.55 20.06 -1.12
C THR A 18 -6.61 20.87 -2.41
N PRO A 19 -7.27 22.05 -2.44
CA PRO A 19 -7.50 22.82 -3.67
C PRO A 19 -6.23 23.12 -4.48
N ALA A 20 -5.10 23.38 -3.80
CA ALA A 20 -3.83 23.65 -4.47
C ALA A 20 -3.27 22.42 -5.20
N LEU A 21 -3.44 21.21 -4.64
CA LEU A 21 -3.05 19.95 -5.27
C LEU A 21 -3.97 19.61 -6.44
N GLN A 22 -5.27 19.80 -6.28
CA GLN A 22 -6.24 19.60 -7.35
C GLN A 22 -6.00 20.55 -8.53
N ALA A 23 -5.68 21.81 -8.26
CA ALA A 23 -5.33 22.78 -9.31
C ALA A 23 -4.04 22.40 -10.05
N ALA A 24 -3.06 21.80 -9.37
CA ALA A 24 -1.85 21.30 -10.00
C ALA A 24 -2.14 20.05 -10.84
N ALA A 25 -2.88 19.08 -10.30
CA ALA A 25 -3.28 17.85 -10.99
C ALA A 25 -4.10 18.15 -12.26
N ALA A 26 -5.04 19.11 -12.20
CA ALA A 26 -5.83 19.55 -13.35
C ALA A 26 -4.98 20.15 -14.48
N ARG A 27 -3.74 20.53 -14.20
CA ARG A 27 -2.75 21.00 -15.18
C ARG A 27 -1.75 19.94 -15.61
N GLY A 28 -2.01 18.68 -15.26
CA GLY A 28 -1.19 17.54 -15.65
C GLY A 28 0.02 17.29 -14.73
N VAL A 29 0.12 17.96 -13.58
CA VAL A 29 1.18 17.68 -12.59
C VAL A 29 0.86 16.36 -11.91
N LYS A 30 1.79 15.40 -11.95
CA LYS A 30 1.63 14.11 -11.27
C LYS A 30 1.71 14.32 -9.75
N LEU A 31 0.77 13.73 -9.02
CA LEU A 31 0.82 13.64 -7.55
C LEU A 31 1.31 12.26 -7.17
N SER A 32 2.43 12.19 -6.46
CA SER A 32 3.06 10.96 -5.98
C SER A 32 3.33 11.05 -4.47
N GLY A 33 3.48 9.93 -3.82
CA GLY A 33 3.81 9.84 -2.40
C GLY A 33 5.18 9.21 -2.15
N ASP A 34 5.52 9.09 -0.89
CA ASP A 34 6.73 8.42 -0.39
C ASP A 34 6.80 6.95 -0.87
N ILE A 35 5.68 6.25 -0.85
CA ILE A 35 5.59 4.84 -1.29
C ILE A 35 5.78 4.70 -2.80
N ASP A 36 5.26 5.63 -3.60
CA ASP A 36 5.48 5.64 -5.05
C ASP A 36 6.96 5.86 -5.38
N LEU A 37 7.60 6.77 -4.63
CA LEU A 37 9.03 7.01 -4.75
C LEU A 37 9.85 5.79 -4.30
N PHE A 38 9.54 5.22 -3.14
CA PHE A 38 10.17 4.00 -2.63
C PHE A 38 10.12 2.88 -3.67
N ALA A 39 8.94 2.60 -4.24
CA ALA A 39 8.75 1.51 -5.19
C ALA A 39 9.61 1.66 -6.46
N ARG A 40 9.93 2.89 -6.88
CA ARG A 40 10.82 3.15 -8.02
C ARG A 40 12.27 2.80 -7.76
N TYR A 41 12.71 2.82 -6.49
CA TYR A 41 14.10 2.56 -6.09
C TYR A 41 14.29 1.21 -5.43
N ALA A 42 13.22 0.54 -4.98
CA ALA A 42 13.27 -0.79 -4.41
C ALA A 42 13.77 -1.82 -5.44
N LYS A 43 14.91 -2.46 -5.14
CA LYS A 43 15.54 -3.46 -6.01
C LYS A 43 15.10 -4.89 -5.69
N ALA A 44 14.58 -5.12 -4.49
CA ALA A 44 14.10 -6.41 -4.01
C ALA A 44 12.56 -6.49 -4.08
N PRO A 45 11.98 -7.71 -4.09
CA PRO A 45 10.54 -7.90 -4.04
C PRO A 45 9.87 -7.19 -2.84
N ILE A 46 8.64 -6.74 -3.04
CA ILE A 46 7.85 -6.03 -2.02
C ILE A 46 6.64 -6.89 -1.65
N ILE A 47 6.48 -7.21 -0.36
CA ILE A 47 5.22 -7.67 0.22
C ILE A 47 4.53 -6.44 0.81
N ALA A 48 3.38 -6.07 0.24
CA ALA A 48 2.61 -4.91 0.64
C ALA A 48 1.37 -5.32 1.44
N ILE A 49 1.17 -4.72 2.61
CA ILE A 49 0.11 -5.08 3.55
C ILE A 49 -0.69 -3.84 3.92
N THR A 50 -2.01 -3.89 3.69
CA THR A 50 -2.96 -2.88 4.17
C THR A 50 -4.15 -3.54 4.87
N GLY A 51 -5.02 -2.74 5.42
CA GLY A 51 -6.25 -3.13 6.13
C GLY A 51 -6.71 -2.02 7.07
N SER A 52 -7.89 -2.12 7.60
CA SER A 52 -8.32 -1.23 8.69
C SER A 52 -7.63 -1.63 9.99
N ASN A 53 -7.61 -2.92 10.32
CA ASN A 53 -7.07 -3.47 11.57
C ASN A 53 -5.98 -4.50 11.33
N ALA A 54 -5.17 -4.77 12.37
CA ALA A 54 -4.12 -5.80 12.44
C ALA A 54 -2.94 -5.62 11.46
N LYS A 55 -2.84 -4.53 10.73
CA LYS A 55 -1.75 -4.28 9.78
C LYS A 55 -0.36 -4.49 10.41
N SER A 56 -0.08 -3.77 11.50
CA SER A 56 1.24 -3.79 12.15
C SER A 56 1.61 -5.17 12.68
N THR A 57 0.63 -5.90 13.25
CA THR A 57 0.83 -7.28 13.73
C THR A 57 1.22 -8.21 12.59
N VAL A 58 0.47 -8.17 11.49
CA VAL A 58 0.73 -9.06 10.34
C VAL A 58 2.02 -8.66 9.63
N THR A 59 2.30 -7.37 9.45
CA THR A 59 3.53 -6.90 8.83
C THR A 59 4.76 -7.35 9.63
N THR A 60 4.73 -7.20 10.95
CA THR A 60 5.80 -7.67 11.84
C THR A 60 5.96 -9.19 11.75
N LEU A 61 4.86 -9.94 11.82
CA LEU A 61 4.89 -11.40 11.76
C LEU A 61 5.49 -11.90 10.43
N VAL A 62 5.06 -11.36 9.30
CA VAL A 62 5.61 -11.72 7.98
C VAL A 62 7.09 -11.39 7.90
N GLY A 63 7.52 -10.23 8.44
CA GLY A 63 8.92 -9.87 8.53
C GLY A 63 9.75 -10.87 9.35
N GLU A 64 9.27 -11.28 10.52
CA GLU A 64 9.94 -12.26 11.38
C GLU A 64 9.99 -13.66 10.73
N MET A 65 8.92 -14.08 10.07
CA MET A 65 8.90 -15.34 9.32
C MET A 65 9.94 -15.35 8.19
N ALA A 66 10.05 -14.24 7.45
CA ALA A 66 11.02 -14.14 6.37
C ALA A 66 12.46 -14.11 6.90
N LYS A 67 12.73 -13.42 8.03
CA LYS A 67 14.03 -13.45 8.72
C LYS A 67 14.37 -14.87 9.19
N ALA A 68 13.40 -15.58 9.80
CA ALA A 68 13.59 -16.96 10.23
C ALA A 68 13.87 -17.91 9.06
N ALA A 69 13.40 -17.57 7.86
CA ALA A 69 13.73 -18.28 6.60
C ALA A 69 15.09 -17.86 6.02
N GLY A 70 15.90 -17.10 6.74
CA GLY A 70 17.27 -16.71 6.37
C GLY A 70 17.35 -15.53 5.38
N LYS A 71 16.26 -14.76 5.17
CA LYS A 71 16.26 -13.59 4.29
C LYS A 71 16.75 -12.34 5.02
N ARG A 72 17.47 -11.46 4.30
CA ARG A 72 17.73 -10.09 4.75
C ARG A 72 16.49 -9.24 4.42
N VAL A 73 15.68 -8.98 5.45
CA VAL A 73 14.36 -8.35 5.33
C VAL A 73 14.38 -6.95 5.93
N ALA A 74 13.87 -5.98 5.19
CA ALA A 74 13.56 -4.65 5.71
C ALA A 74 12.04 -4.52 5.90
N VAL A 75 11.64 -4.09 7.11
CA VAL A 75 10.24 -3.98 7.54
C VAL A 75 9.95 -2.55 7.95
N GLY A 76 8.88 -1.95 7.41
CA GLY A 76 8.50 -0.57 7.75
C GLY A 76 7.35 -0.03 6.92
N GLY A 77 7.39 1.25 6.59
CA GLY A 77 6.36 1.99 5.87
C GLY A 77 5.50 2.84 6.80
N ASN A 78 4.22 2.56 6.93
CA ASN A 78 3.36 3.22 7.92
C ASN A 78 3.68 2.78 9.37
N LEU A 79 4.37 1.67 9.53
CA LEU A 79 4.88 1.15 10.79
C LEU A 79 6.40 1.37 10.87
N GLY A 80 6.88 1.85 12.02
CA GLY A 80 8.33 1.89 12.32
C GLY A 80 9.11 2.84 11.41
N LEU A 81 10.07 2.33 10.65
CA LEU A 81 10.87 3.14 9.74
C LEU A 81 10.08 3.53 8.50
N PRO A 82 10.18 4.80 8.03
CA PRO A 82 9.62 5.22 6.76
C PRO A 82 10.14 4.35 5.60
N ALA A 83 9.31 4.15 4.58
CA ALA A 83 9.65 3.24 3.48
C ALA A 83 10.96 3.62 2.76
N LEU A 84 11.22 4.91 2.56
CA LEU A 84 12.45 5.39 1.91
C LEU A 84 13.71 5.06 2.72
N ASP A 85 13.62 5.01 4.05
CA ASP A 85 14.74 4.68 4.93
C ASP A 85 15.04 3.16 4.95
N LEU A 86 14.17 2.35 4.36
CA LEU A 86 14.39 0.91 4.21
C LEU A 86 15.30 0.57 3.03
N LEU A 87 15.51 1.50 2.10
CA LEU A 87 16.27 1.24 0.87
C LEU A 87 17.72 0.95 1.19
N ALA A 88 18.17 -0.27 0.87
CA ALA A 88 19.56 -0.69 0.99
C ALA A 88 19.88 -1.76 -0.07
N ASP A 89 21.14 -1.83 -0.50
CA ASP A 89 21.56 -2.72 -1.58
C ASP A 89 21.59 -4.20 -1.20
N ASP A 90 21.66 -4.51 0.08
CA ASP A 90 21.72 -5.87 0.61
C ASP A 90 20.36 -6.45 1.02
N VAL A 91 19.28 -5.68 0.93
CA VAL A 91 17.92 -6.16 1.22
C VAL A 91 17.46 -7.14 0.14
N GLU A 92 16.93 -8.31 0.58
CA GLU A 92 16.40 -9.35 -0.30
C GLU A 92 14.86 -9.37 -0.35
N LEU A 93 14.22 -8.70 0.62
CA LEU A 93 12.76 -8.62 0.72
C LEU A 93 12.35 -7.38 1.50
N TYR A 94 11.42 -6.62 0.96
CA TYR A 94 10.73 -5.55 1.68
C TYR A 94 9.36 -6.04 2.15
N VAL A 95 9.02 -5.81 3.42
CA VAL A 95 7.68 -6.04 3.97
C VAL A 95 7.16 -4.70 4.46
N VAL A 96 6.19 -4.14 3.74
CA VAL A 96 5.74 -2.76 3.99
C VAL A 96 4.28 -2.69 4.42
N GLU A 97 4.04 -2.01 5.53
CA GLU A 97 2.72 -1.60 5.96
C GLU A 97 2.31 -0.33 5.23
N LEU A 98 1.11 -0.31 4.67
CA LEU A 98 0.57 0.82 3.93
C LEU A 98 -0.76 1.30 4.48
N SER A 99 -0.85 2.61 4.74
CA SER A 99 -2.12 3.27 5.05
C SER A 99 -2.92 3.56 3.78
N SER A 100 -4.23 3.81 3.93
CA SER A 100 -5.06 4.28 2.81
C SER A 100 -4.55 5.62 2.26
N PHE A 101 -4.04 6.50 3.12
CA PHE A 101 -3.51 7.82 2.72
C PHE A 101 -2.27 7.71 1.84
N GLN A 102 -1.35 6.80 2.16
CA GLN A 102 -0.19 6.53 1.33
C GLN A 102 -0.60 5.94 -0.03
N LEU A 103 -1.59 5.04 -0.03
CA LEU A 103 -2.09 4.42 -1.25
C LEU A 103 -2.78 5.41 -2.19
N GLU A 104 -3.37 6.52 -1.70
CA GLU A 104 -3.96 7.57 -2.55
C GLU A 104 -3.01 8.12 -3.61
N THR A 105 -1.72 8.19 -3.29
CA THR A 105 -0.67 8.76 -4.15
C THR A 105 0.34 7.72 -4.65
N THR A 106 -0.05 6.42 -4.62
CA THR A 106 0.80 5.31 -5.04
C THR A 106 0.23 4.65 -6.30
N ASP A 107 0.95 4.69 -7.40
CA ASP A 107 0.58 4.08 -8.68
C ASP A 107 1.54 2.98 -9.13
N SER A 108 2.81 3.05 -8.74
CA SER A 108 3.89 2.19 -9.25
C SER A 108 4.38 1.16 -8.22
N LEU A 109 3.55 0.77 -7.25
CA LEU A 109 3.93 -0.17 -6.19
C LEU A 109 4.39 -1.54 -6.75
N ASN A 110 3.63 -2.11 -7.69
CA ASN A 110 3.93 -3.37 -8.37
C ASN A 110 4.42 -4.46 -7.41
N ALA A 111 3.69 -4.65 -6.30
CA ALA A 111 4.06 -5.56 -5.24
C ALA A 111 4.19 -7.01 -5.76
N GLU A 112 5.17 -7.76 -5.27
CA GLU A 112 5.26 -9.21 -5.51
C GLU A 112 4.05 -9.92 -4.90
N VAL A 113 3.67 -9.52 -3.66
CA VAL A 113 2.46 -9.97 -2.99
C VAL A 113 1.74 -8.76 -2.38
N ALA A 114 0.47 -8.60 -2.69
CA ALA A 114 -0.40 -7.57 -2.12
C ALA A 114 -1.49 -8.18 -1.23
N ILE A 115 -1.68 -7.61 -0.05
CA ILE A 115 -2.60 -8.11 0.98
C ILE A 115 -3.49 -6.98 1.48
N CYS A 116 -4.80 -7.15 1.39
CA CYS A 116 -5.78 -6.34 2.13
C CYS A 116 -6.42 -7.23 3.20
N LEU A 117 -6.09 -6.99 4.47
CA LEU A 117 -6.50 -7.86 5.57
C LEU A 117 -8.00 -7.76 5.86
N ASN A 118 -8.51 -6.55 5.89
CA ASN A 118 -9.90 -6.24 6.17
C ASN A 118 -10.21 -4.78 5.82
N VAL A 119 -11.50 -4.48 5.63
CA VAL A 119 -11.99 -3.11 5.42
C VAL A 119 -13.20 -2.88 6.29
N SER A 120 -13.05 -2.09 7.33
CA SER A 120 -14.12 -1.62 8.21
C SER A 120 -14.07 -0.11 8.34
N GLU A 121 -15.15 0.51 8.76
CA GLU A 121 -15.26 1.96 8.90
C GLU A 121 -14.11 2.55 9.73
N ASP A 122 -13.39 3.48 9.12
CA ASP A 122 -12.26 4.18 9.72
C ASP A 122 -11.95 5.43 8.87
N HIS A 123 -11.42 6.49 9.48
CA HIS A 123 -11.03 7.72 8.79
C HIS A 123 -12.15 8.42 7.99
N MET A 124 -13.41 8.35 8.47
CA MET A 124 -14.54 9.03 7.82
C MET A 124 -14.52 10.56 7.97
N ASP A 125 -13.60 11.07 8.75
CA ASP A 125 -13.22 12.49 8.77
C ASP A 125 -12.45 12.93 7.52
N ARG A 126 -11.81 11.98 6.82
CA ARG A 126 -10.99 12.23 5.61
C ARG A 126 -11.66 11.76 4.33
N TYR A 127 -12.41 10.68 4.36
CA TYR A 127 -13.11 10.10 3.21
C TYR A 127 -14.57 10.51 3.18
N ALA A 128 -15.08 10.81 1.99
CA ALA A 128 -16.48 11.20 1.83
C ALA A 128 -17.45 10.06 2.22
N ASP A 129 -17.03 8.81 2.01
CA ASP A 129 -17.79 7.60 2.32
C ASP A 129 -16.90 6.36 2.39
N MET A 130 -17.47 5.24 2.79
CA MET A 130 -16.80 3.94 2.84
C MET A 130 -16.31 3.46 1.47
N GLN A 131 -16.97 3.86 0.39
CA GLN A 131 -16.55 3.48 -0.96
C GLN A 131 -15.23 4.15 -1.34
N ALA A 132 -15.08 5.44 -1.05
CA ALA A 132 -13.84 6.17 -1.29
C ALA A 132 -12.66 5.56 -0.48
N TYR A 133 -12.90 5.23 0.80
CA TYR A 133 -11.91 4.57 1.65
C TYR A 133 -11.53 3.18 1.12
N HIS A 134 -12.50 2.37 0.74
CA HIS A 134 -12.30 1.05 0.14
C HIS A 134 -11.46 1.15 -1.14
N LEU A 135 -11.84 2.04 -2.06
CA LEU A 135 -11.11 2.25 -3.31
C LEU A 135 -9.65 2.70 -3.07
N ALA A 136 -9.41 3.55 -2.06
CA ALA A 136 -8.06 3.95 -1.69
C ALA A 136 -7.21 2.73 -1.27
N LYS A 137 -7.74 1.84 -0.42
CA LYS A 137 -7.02 0.61 -0.01
C LYS A 137 -6.79 -0.35 -1.17
N HIS A 138 -7.74 -0.49 -2.08
CA HIS A 138 -7.66 -1.40 -3.22
C HIS A 138 -6.58 -1.00 -4.25
N ARG A 139 -6.04 0.22 -4.16
CA ARG A 139 -4.89 0.61 -4.97
C ARG A 139 -3.64 -0.25 -4.71
N ILE A 140 -3.58 -0.93 -3.55
CA ILE A 140 -2.49 -1.86 -3.22
C ILE A 140 -2.35 -3.00 -4.25
N PHE A 141 -3.45 -3.36 -4.91
CA PHE A 141 -3.46 -4.45 -5.89
C PHE A 141 -3.00 -4.04 -7.31
N ARG A 142 -2.77 -2.72 -7.54
CA ARG A 142 -2.30 -2.24 -8.84
C ARG A 142 -0.91 -2.79 -9.17
N GLY A 143 -0.82 -3.51 -10.28
CA GLY A 143 0.42 -4.13 -10.73
C GLY A 143 0.95 -5.24 -9.82
N ALA A 144 0.19 -5.70 -8.83
CA ALA A 144 0.57 -6.82 -7.99
C ALA A 144 0.70 -8.11 -8.82
N ARG A 145 1.67 -8.96 -8.49
CA ARG A 145 1.87 -10.25 -9.15
C ARG A 145 1.07 -11.36 -8.51
N GLN A 146 0.87 -11.30 -7.21
CA GLN A 146 0.09 -12.24 -6.43
C GLN A 146 -0.74 -11.48 -5.40
N VAL A 147 -1.85 -12.06 -5.00
CA VAL A 147 -2.73 -11.46 -4.00
C VAL A 147 -3.06 -12.44 -2.89
N VAL A 148 -3.23 -11.91 -1.68
CA VAL A 148 -3.76 -12.67 -0.54
C VAL A 148 -5.03 -11.97 -0.07
N MET A 149 -6.13 -12.70 0.00
CA MET A 149 -7.43 -12.15 0.38
C MET A 149 -8.00 -12.82 1.63
N ASN A 150 -8.78 -12.08 2.38
CA ASN A 150 -9.58 -12.58 3.48
C ASN A 150 -10.94 -13.07 2.93
N ARG A 151 -11.23 -14.38 3.09
CA ARG A 151 -12.51 -14.95 2.66
C ARG A 151 -13.70 -14.48 3.51
N ASP A 152 -13.43 -14.08 4.75
CA ASP A 152 -14.45 -13.67 5.71
C ASP A 152 -14.80 -12.17 5.59
N ASP A 153 -14.08 -11.42 4.73
CA ASP A 153 -14.33 -10.01 4.45
C ASP A 153 -14.44 -9.76 2.94
N ALA A 154 -15.66 -9.57 2.47
CA ALA A 154 -15.93 -9.34 1.04
C ALA A 154 -15.29 -8.04 0.51
N LEU A 155 -15.12 -7.02 1.37
CA LEU A 155 -14.50 -5.74 0.99
C LEU A 155 -12.97 -5.84 0.83
N SER A 156 -12.35 -6.90 1.34
CA SER A 156 -10.90 -7.12 1.16
C SER A 156 -10.56 -7.82 -0.16
N ARG A 157 -11.54 -8.33 -0.89
CA ARG A 157 -11.33 -9.10 -2.13
C ARG A 157 -10.93 -8.19 -3.28
N PRO A 158 -9.80 -8.46 -3.97
CA PRO A 158 -9.41 -7.68 -5.14
C PRO A 158 -10.40 -7.91 -6.30
N LEU A 159 -10.75 -6.84 -7.01
CA LEU A 159 -11.62 -6.90 -8.19
C LEU A 159 -11.02 -7.69 -9.37
N VAL A 160 -9.71 -7.96 -9.32
CA VAL A 160 -8.95 -8.68 -10.35
C VAL A 160 -8.50 -10.07 -9.90
N ALA A 161 -9.09 -10.63 -8.84
CA ALA A 161 -8.68 -11.91 -8.26
C ALA A 161 -8.64 -13.07 -9.28
N ASP A 162 -9.54 -13.07 -10.26
CA ASP A 162 -9.62 -14.12 -11.29
C ASP A 162 -8.48 -14.07 -12.32
N GLN A 163 -7.69 -13.00 -12.33
CA GLN A 163 -6.60 -12.77 -13.28
C GLN A 163 -5.20 -12.98 -12.69
N LEU A 164 -5.10 -13.12 -11.37
CA LEU A 164 -3.83 -13.22 -10.65
C LEU A 164 -3.80 -14.47 -9.77
N PRO A 165 -2.61 -15.05 -9.52
CA PRO A 165 -2.43 -16.04 -8.49
C PRO A 165 -2.97 -15.52 -7.16
N CYS A 166 -4.00 -16.18 -6.62
CA CYS A 166 -4.73 -15.74 -5.44
C CYS A 166 -4.65 -16.79 -4.33
N TRP A 167 -4.16 -16.37 -3.19
CA TRP A 167 -4.19 -17.14 -1.95
C TRP A 167 -5.28 -16.57 -1.05
N SER A 168 -5.82 -17.36 -0.17
CA SER A 168 -6.85 -16.89 0.74
C SER A 168 -6.67 -17.43 2.15
N PHE A 169 -7.09 -16.65 3.12
CA PHE A 169 -7.22 -17.08 4.51
C PHE A 169 -8.64 -16.79 5.01
N GLY A 170 -9.04 -17.44 6.10
CA GLY A 170 -10.35 -17.29 6.73
C GLY A 170 -10.63 -18.44 7.69
N LEU A 171 -11.66 -18.31 8.52
CA LEU A 171 -12.07 -19.31 9.50
C LEU A 171 -12.91 -20.43 8.88
N GLY A 172 -13.55 -20.16 7.73
CA GLY A 172 -14.33 -21.14 6.99
C GLY A 172 -13.49 -22.14 6.17
N LYS A 173 -14.13 -23.19 5.64
CA LYS A 173 -13.46 -24.11 4.70
C LYS A 173 -13.08 -23.35 3.42
N PRO A 174 -11.96 -23.75 2.77
CA PRO A 174 -11.55 -23.20 1.48
C PRO A 174 -12.62 -23.37 0.40
#